data_1928e6afb05f7d95b2e8ccb5d01317fb
#
_entry.id   1928e6afb05f7d95b2e8ccb5d01317fb
#
_cell.length_a   1.000
_cell.length_b   1.000
_cell.length_c   1.000
_cell.angle_alpha   90.00
_cell.angle_beta   90.00
_cell.angle_gamma   90.00
#
_symmetry.space_group_name_H-M   'P 1'
#
loop_
_entity.id
_entity.type
_entity.pdbx_description
1 polymer ?
#
loop_
_entity_poly.entity_id
_entity_poly.type
_entity_poly.pdbx_seq_one_letter_code
_entity_poly.pdbx_strand_id
1 'polypeptide(L)'
;MQLGLSKKVQQLRNEVRDFIDNEIRPQEDEYFLDVGIVGSRFKFTNKMLDILNELKKKAKSRNLWNFWLTDAERGHGLTTVEYAYLAEEMGKCRLGAEVFNCSAPDTGNMEVFKRYGSQKHKEIWLRPLLNG
;
A
#
# COMPACT_ATOMS: atom_id res chain seq x y z
N MET A 1 -5.24 -25.19 10.72
CA MET A 1 -4.85 -23.93 10.04
C MET A 1 -4.69 -24.24 8.54
N GLN A 2 -5.51 -23.66 7.68
CA GLN A 2 -5.34 -23.81 6.23
C GLN A 2 -4.24 -22.84 5.78
N LEU A 3 -3.12 -23.36 5.33
CA LEU A 3 -2.01 -22.58 4.75
C LEU A 3 -2.13 -22.41 3.23
N GLY A 4 -3.22 -22.92 2.63
CA GLY A 4 -3.46 -22.81 1.20
C GLY A 4 -4.10 -21.47 0.81
N LEU A 5 -3.81 -21.02 -0.43
CA LEU A 5 -4.46 -19.86 -1.02
C LEU A 5 -5.96 -20.12 -1.24
N SER A 6 -6.81 -19.30 -0.63
CA SER A 6 -8.23 -19.27 -1.00
C SER A 6 -8.37 -18.72 -2.44
N LYS A 7 -9.48 -19.06 -3.12
CA LYS A 7 -9.76 -18.52 -4.47
C LYS A 7 -9.76 -16.98 -4.48
N LYS A 8 -10.30 -16.36 -3.42
CA LYS A 8 -10.31 -14.91 -3.23
C LYS A 8 -8.89 -14.34 -3.22
N VAL A 9 -8.02 -14.93 -2.42
CA VAL A 9 -6.63 -14.46 -2.28
C VAL A 9 -5.82 -14.71 -3.55
N GLN A 10 -6.05 -15.83 -4.23
CA GLN A 10 -5.40 -16.11 -5.51
C GLN A 10 -5.76 -15.08 -6.57
N GLN A 11 -7.05 -14.72 -6.68
CA GLN A 11 -7.50 -13.67 -7.59
C GLN A 11 -6.84 -12.33 -7.24
N LEU A 12 -6.92 -11.91 -5.98
CA LEU A 12 -6.36 -10.66 -5.51
C LEU A 12 -4.84 -10.59 -5.72
N ARG A 13 -4.13 -11.71 -5.48
CA ARG A 13 -2.70 -11.84 -5.75
C ARG A 13 -2.37 -11.62 -7.23
N ASN A 14 -3.18 -12.17 -8.14
CA ASN A 14 -3.01 -11.98 -9.57
C ASN A 14 -3.25 -10.51 -9.97
N GLU A 15 -4.28 -9.87 -9.41
CA GLU A 15 -4.57 -8.45 -9.65
C GLU A 15 -3.44 -7.53 -9.15
N VAL A 16 -2.87 -7.82 -7.97
CA VAL A 16 -1.72 -7.09 -7.42
C VAL A 16 -0.49 -7.27 -8.32
N ARG A 17 -0.21 -8.49 -8.76
CA ARG A 17 0.91 -8.77 -9.67
C ARG A 17 0.75 -8.05 -11.00
N ASP A 18 -0.42 -8.13 -11.60
CA ASP A 18 -0.74 -7.44 -12.85
C ASP A 18 -0.56 -5.92 -12.71
N PHE A 19 -1.02 -5.34 -11.60
CA PHE A 19 -0.83 -3.92 -11.32
C PHE A 19 0.65 -3.55 -11.16
N ILE A 20 1.42 -4.38 -10.47
CA ILE A 20 2.86 -4.16 -10.30
C ILE A 20 3.55 -4.17 -11.66
N ASP A 21 3.28 -5.19 -12.48
CA ASP A 21 3.99 -5.38 -13.74
C ASP A 21 3.61 -4.32 -14.80
N ASN A 22 2.34 -3.90 -14.84
CA ASN A 22 1.85 -2.99 -15.88
C ASN A 22 1.80 -1.52 -15.47
N GLU A 23 1.69 -1.20 -14.18
CA GLU A 23 1.56 0.19 -13.72
C GLU A 23 2.79 0.67 -12.94
N ILE A 24 3.31 -0.13 -11.98
CA ILE A 24 4.38 0.33 -11.08
C ILE A 24 5.75 0.21 -11.76
N ARG A 25 6.11 -0.99 -12.25
CA ARG A 25 7.44 -1.24 -12.82
C ARG A 25 7.83 -0.27 -13.94
N PRO A 26 6.94 0.09 -14.88
CA PRO A 26 7.30 1.04 -15.93
C PRO A 26 7.70 2.44 -15.42
N GLN A 27 7.30 2.78 -14.20
CA GLN A 27 7.56 4.11 -13.60
C GLN A 27 8.63 4.08 -12.50
N GLU A 28 9.06 2.90 -12.05
CA GLU A 28 10.02 2.79 -10.95
C GLU A 28 11.36 3.45 -11.26
N ASP A 29 11.91 3.19 -12.41
CA ASP A 29 13.23 3.74 -12.77
C ASP A 29 13.18 5.27 -12.87
N GLU A 30 12.13 5.81 -13.46
CA GLU A 30 11.91 7.26 -13.54
C GLU A 30 11.77 7.91 -12.16
N TYR A 31 11.05 7.27 -11.25
CA TYR A 31 10.91 7.72 -9.86
C TYR A 31 12.27 7.75 -9.14
N PHE A 32 13.06 6.67 -9.28
CA PHE A 32 14.31 6.54 -8.54
C PHE A 32 15.47 7.35 -9.13
N LEU A 33 15.39 7.80 -10.39
CA LEU A 33 16.35 8.77 -10.95
C LEU A 33 16.35 10.11 -10.20
N ASP A 34 15.21 10.49 -9.62
CA ASP A 34 15.07 11.76 -8.92
C ASP A 34 15.49 11.69 -7.43
N VAL A 35 15.76 10.49 -6.89
CA VAL A 35 16.19 10.35 -5.50
C VAL A 35 17.51 11.05 -5.24
N GLY A 36 17.51 11.99 -4.31
CA GLY A 36 18.70 12.76 -3.92
C GLY A 36 18.99 14.00 -4.78
N ILE A 37 18.30 14.20 -5.90
CA ILE A 37 18.52 15.38 -6.78
C ILE A 37 18.35 16.70 -6.01
N VAL A 38 17.40 16.78 -5.10
CA VAL A 38 17.17 17.99 -4.26
C VAL A 38 18.06 18.06 -3.00
N GLY A 39 19.21 17.40 -3.03
CA GLY A 39 20.22 17.44 -1.97
C GLY A 39 19.93 16.54 -0.76
N SER A 40 18.88 15.76 -0.79
CA SER A 40 18.54 14.80 0.27
C SER A 40 17.67 13.66 -0.27
N ARG A 41 18.01 12.41 0.08
CA ARG A 41 17.19 11.22 -0.24
C ARG A 41 15.82 11.19 0.45
N PHE A 42 15.62 12.05 1.44
CA PHE A 42 14.35 12.16 2.19
C PHE A 42 13.45 13.30 1.67
N LYS A 43 13.87 13.97 0.60
CA LYS A 43 13.04 15.00 -0.05
C LYS A 43 12.54 14.47 -1.38
N PHE A 44 11.26 14.68 -1.62
CA PHE A 44 10.60 14.32 -2.88
C PHE A 44 10.66 15.49 -3.86
N THR A 45 10.87 15.19 -5.13
CA THR A 45 10.61 16.13 -6.23
C THR A 45 9.11 16.14 -6.55
N ASN A 46 8.63 17.17 -7.24
CA ASN A 46 7.25 17.19 -7.71
C ASN A 46 6.94 15.97 -8.60
N LYS A 47 7.88 15.59 -9.45
CA LYS A 47 7.78 14.43 -10.33
C LYS A 47 7.58 13.13 -9.53
N MET A 48 8.38 12.91 -8.48
CA MET A 48 8.21 11.74 -7.60
C MET A 48 6.83 11.72 -6.95
N LEU A 49 6.34 12.87 -6.47
CA LEU A 49 5.01 12.99 -5.88
C LEU A 49 3.90 12.73 -6.90
N ASP A 50 4.02 13.25 -8.11
CA ASP A 50 3.05 13.05 -9.19
C ASP A 50 2.95 11.57 -9.57
N ILE A 51 4.08 10.87 -9.73
CA ILE A 51 4.13 9.42 -10.00
C ILE A 51 3.42 8.65 -8.88
N LEU A 52 3.78 8.90 -7.61
CA LEU A 52 3.15 8.21 -6.48
C LEU A 52 1.64 8.47 -6.40
N ASN A 53 1.22 9.72 -6.55
CA ASN A 53 -0.19 10.10 -6.47
C ASN A 53 -1.02 9.44 -7.57
N GLU A 54 -0.51 9.39 -8.81
CA GLU A 54 -1.21 8.72 -9.91
C GLU A 54 -1.29 7.19 -9.70
N LEU A 55 -0.20 6.56 -9.24
CA LEU A 55 -0.21 5.13 -8.92
C LEU A 55 -1.19 4.81 -7.78
N LYS A 56 -1.17 5.59 -6.69
CA LYS A 56 -2.10 5.44 -5.56
C LYS A 56 -3.55 5.63 -6.00
N LYS A 57 -3.83 6.61 -6.85
CA LYS A 57 -5.16 6.86 -7.41
C LYS A 57 -5.66 5.67 -8.25
N LYS A 58 -4.81 5.11 -9.10
CA LYS A 58 -5.12 3.92 -9.90
C LYS A 58 -5.35 2.69 -9.00
N ALA A 59 -4.51 2.47 -7.98
CA ALA A 59 -4.67 1.37 -7.03
C ALA A 59 -6.02 1.46 -6.30
N LYS A 60 -6.38 2.63 -5.80
CA LYS A 60 -7.69 2.88 -5.17
C LYS A 60 -8.85 2.61 -6.12
N SER A 61 -8.79 3.06 -7.37
CA SER A 61 -9.86 2.87 -8.35
C SER A 61 -10.10 1.40 -8.70
N ARG A 62 -9.07 0.55 -8.54
CA ARG A 62 -9.16 -0.91 -8.73
C ARG A 62 -9.45 -1.65 -7.42
N ASN A 63 -9.73 -0.94 -6.32
CA ASN A 63 -9.91 -1.51 -4.98
C ASN A 63 -8.70 -2.32 -4.48
N LEU A 64 -7.47 -1.91 -4.86
CA LEU A 64 -6.21 -2.49 -4.43
C LEU A 64 -5.58 -1.59 -3.36
N TRP A 65 -6.15 -1.57 -2.15
CA TRP A 65 -5.81 -0.59 -1.13
C TRP A 65 -5.98 -1.15 0.28
N ASN A 66 -5.08 -0.80 1.20
CA ASN A 66 -5.17 -1.16 2.62
C ASN A 66 -5.28 -2.67 2.89
N PHE A 67 -4.56 -3.51 2.18
CA PHE A 67 -4.64 -4.97 2.32
C PHE A 67 -4.33 -5.49 3.73
N TRP A 68 -3.45 -4.80 4.47
CA TRP A 68 -3.09 -5.16 5.84
C TRP A 68 -4.26 -5.04 6.82
N LEU A 69 -5.30 -4.29 6.47
CA LEU A 69 -6.43 -4.01 7.34
C LEU A 69 -7.38 -5.20 7.39
N THR A 70 -7.53 -5.80 8.58
CA THR A 70 -8.30 -7.03 8.77
C THR A 70 -9.82 -6.84 8.75
N ASP A 71 -10.34 -5.59 8.85
CA ASP A 71 -11.76 -5.37 8.69
C ASP A 71 -12.19 -5.31 7.21
N ALA A 72 -13.41 -5.78 6.94
CA ALA A 72 -13.92 -5.85 5.57
C ALA A 72 -14.54 -4.53 5.07
N GLU A 73 -14.75 -3.54 5.94
CA GLU A 73 -15.37 -2.26 5.57
C GLU A 73 -14.35 -1.29 4.96
N ARG A 74 -13.11 -1.32 5.48
CA ARG A 74 -12.04 -0.38 5.11
C ARG A 74 -10.84 -1.05 4.47
N GLY A 75 -10.79 -2.36 4.50
CA GLY A 75 -9.78 -3.23 3.91
C GLY A 75 -10.46 -4.40 3.19
N HIS A 76 -9.74 -5.50 3.07
CA HIS A 76 -10.23 -6.69 2.37
C HIS A 76 -10.71 -7.81 3.31
N GLY A 77 -10.65 -7.60 4.64
CA GLY A 77 -10.98 -8.63 5.61
C GLY A 77 -10.07 -9.86 5.52
N LEU A 78 -8.81 -9.66 5.16
CA LEU A 78 -7.82 -10.74 5.05
C LEU A 78 -7.32 -11.15 6.43
N THR A 79 -7.06 -12.44 6.60
CA THR A 79 -6.25 -12.92 7.71
C THR A 79 -4.78 -12.51 7.50
N THR A 80 -3.96 -12.54 8.54
CA THR A 80 -2.53 -12.24 8.44
C THR A 80 -1.81 -13.19 7.46
N VAL A 81 -2.22 -14.46 7.41
CA VAL A 81 -1.66 -15.43 6.46
C VAL A 81 -2.03 -15.07 5.03
N GLU A 82 -3.28 -14.69 4.78
CA GLU A 82 -3.72 -14.26 3.45
C GLU A 82 -3.03 -12.99 3.00
N TYR A 83 -2.86 -12.02 3.90
CA TYR A 83 -2.10 -10.80 3.63
C TYR A 83 -0.63 -11.09 3.28
N ALA A 84 0.00 -12.07 3.91
CA ALA A 84 1.40 -12.41 3.65
C ALA A 84 1.66 -12.75 2.16
N TYR A 85 0.71 -13.39 1.47
CA TYR A 85 0.83 -13.67 0.03
C TYR A 85 0.81 -12.39 -0.84
N LEU A 86 0.07 -11.38 -0.42
CA LEU A 86 0.07 -10.07 -1.11
C LEU A 86 1.33 -9.29 -0.78
N ALA A 87 1.80 -9.35 0.47
CA ALA A 87 3.05 -8.73 0.89
C ALA A 87 4.25 -9.30 0.12
N GLU A 88 4.26 -10.61 -0.16
CA GLU A 88 5.27 -11.25 -1.03
C GLU A 88 5.29 -10.64 -2.43
N GLU A 89 4.12 -10.44 -3.05
CA GLU A 89 4.06 -9.79 -4.37
C GLU A 89 4.51 -8.32 -4.31
N MET A 90 4.03 -7.56 -3.33
CA MET A 90 4.44 -6.16 -3.14
C MET A 90 5.94 -6.01 -2.91
N GLY A 91 6.57 -6.95 -2.21
CA GLY A 91 8.01 -6.96 -1.96
C GLY A 91 8.89 -7.19 -3.20
N LYS A 92 8.31 -7.57 -4.35
CA LYS A 92 9.03 -7.74 -5.61
C LYS A 92 9.31 -6.43 -6.35
N CYS A 93 8.75 -5.32 -5.89
CA CYS A 93 9.04 -3.98 -6.41
C CYS A 93 9.20 -2.98 -5.25
N ARG A 94 10.02 -1.95 -5.47
CA ARG A 94 10.40 -1.00 -4.41
C ARG A 94 9.25 -0.08 -3.98
N LEU A 95 8.35 0.25 -4.88
CA LEU A 95 7.20 1.12 -4.62
C LEU A 95 5.93 0.35 -4.21
N GLY A 96 5.92 -0.99 -4.27
CA GLY A 96 4.70 -1.78 -4.11
C GLY A 96 3.97 -1.53 -2.79
N ALA A 97 4.67 -1.63 -1.66
CA ALA A 97 4.06 -1.43 -0.35
C ALA A 97 3.49 0.00 -0.19
N GLU A 98 4.20 1.01 -0.71
CA GLU A 98 3.78 2.42 -0.65
C GLU A 98 2.55 2.68 -1.52
N VAL A 99 2.54 2.16 -2.74
CA VAL A 99 1.44 2.37 -3.71
C VAL A 99 0.13 1.77 -3.23
N PHE A 100 0.16 0.65 -2.50
CA PHE A 100 -1.04 0.00 -1.95
C PHE A 100 -1.38 0.42 -0.51
N ASN A 101 -0.70 1.45 0.03
CA ASN A 101 -0.83 1.93 1.40
C ASN A 101 -0.57 0.83 2.45
N CYS A 102 0.46 0.04 2.20
CA CYS A 102 0.88 -1.09 3.04
C CYS A 102 2.31 -0.94 3.56
N SER A 103 2.91 0.27 3.49
CA SER A 103 4.28 0.48 3.93
C SER A 103 4.38 0.75 5.43
N ALA A 104 5.52 0.36 6.00
CA ALA A 104 5.90 0.72 7.36
C ALA A 104 6.57 2.13 7.34
N PRO A 105 6.37 2.94 8.37
CA PRO A 105 5.75 2.67 9.68
C PRO A 105 4.22 2.88 9.71
N ASP A 106 3.60 3.34 8.63
CA ASP A 106 2.22 3.82 8.62
C ASP A 106 1.21 2.73 8.96
N THR A 107 1.40 1.50 8.47
CA THR A 107 0.53 0.37 8.82
C THR A 107 0.47 0.11 10.32
N GLY A 108 1.63 0.15 11.00
CA GLY A 108 1.71 0.00 12.45
C GLY A 108 1.03 1.16 13.20
N ASN A 109 1.26 2.39 12.74
CA ASN A 109 0.63 3.58 13.31
C ASN A 109 -0.89 3.55 13.15
N MET A 110 -1.38 3.18 11.96
CA MET A 110 -2.81 3.05 11.70
C MET A 110 -3.44 1.97 12.59
N GLU A 111 -2.78 0.84 12.81
CA GLU A 111 -3.28 -0.21 13.71
C GLU A 111 -3.36 0.27 15.15
N VAL A 112 -2.36 0.98 15.65
CA VAL A 112 -2.37 1.57 16.99
C VAL A 112 -3.50 2.56 17.15
N PHE A 113 -3.66 3.50 16.21
CA PHE A 113 -4.77 4.46 16.27
C PHE A 113 -6.14 3.80 16.16
N LYS A 114 -6.26 2.76 15.33
CA LYS A 114 -7.51 2.00 15.20
C LYS A 114 -7.92 1.33 16.51
N ARG A 115 -6.97 0.67 17.19
CA ARG A 115 -7.23 -0.12 18.41
C ARG A 115 -7.35 0.74 19.66
N TYR A 116 -6.46 1.71 19.81
CA TYR A 116 -6.25 2.44 21.08
C TYR A 116 -6.51 3.94 20.98
N GLY A 117 -6.64 4.48 19.77
CA GLY A 117 -6.84 5.91 19.56
C GLY A 117 -8.22 6.37 20.03
N SER A 118 -8.26 7.56 20.65
CA SER A 118 -9.52 8.27 20.91
C SER A 118 -10.20 8.64 19.59
N GLN A 119 -11.49 9.02 19.64
CA GLN A 119 -12.21 9.49 18.44
C GLN A 119 -11.47 10.63 17.74
N LYS A 120 -10.93 11.58 18.52
CA LYS A 120 -10.13 12.69 18.00
C LYS A 120 -8.85 12.18 17.28
N HIS A 121 -8.14 11.19 17.82
CA HIS A 121 -6.97 10.59 17.16
C HIS A 121 -7.36 9.90 15.86
N LYS A 122 -8.50 9.23 15.82
CA LYS A 122 -9.00 8.57 14.60
C LYS A 122 -9.36 9.57 13.50
N GLU A 123 -9.91 10.71 13.86
CA GLU A 123 -10.27 11.76 12.90
C GLU A 123 -9.04 12.50 12.36
N ILE A 124 -8.10 12.87 13.25
CA ILE A 124 -6.96 13.72 12.89
C ILE A 124 -5.84 12.91 12.23
N TRP A 125 -5.59 11.66 12.68
CA TRP A 125 -4.44 10.86 12.25
C TRP A 125 -4.82 9.64 11.44
N LEU A 126 -5.76 8.81 11.94
CA LEU A 126 -6.09 7.56 11.26
C LEU A 126 -6.75 7.78 9.90
N ARG A 127 -7.71 8.70 9.83
CA ARG A 127 -8.44 8.95 8.58
C ARG A 127 -7.53 9.44 7.44
N PRO A 128 -6.63 10.42 7.65
CA PRO A 128 -5.65 10.81 6.62
C PRO A 128 -4.73 9.64 6.22
N LEU A 129 -4.18 8.90 7.18
CA LEU A 129 -3.31 7.76 6.89
C LEU A 129 -4.01 6.65 6.09
N LEU A 130 -5.28 6.34 6.39
CA LEU A 130 -6.07 5.38 5.60
C LEU A 130 -6.32 5.86 4.17
N ASN A 131 -6.28 7.17 3.97
CA ASN A 131 -6.44 7.77 2.64
C ASN A 131 -5.11 7.86 1.85
N GLY A 132 -3.97 7.74 2.51
CA GLY A 132 -2.61 7.71 1.90
C GLY A 132 -2.08 9.06 1.51
#